data_644ea247c67be01a0549909621a5aa9f
#
_entry.id   644ea247c67be01a0549909621a5aa9f
#
_cell.length_a   1.000
_cell.length_b   1.000
_cell.length_c   1.000
_cell.angle_alpha   90.00
_cell.angle_beta   90.00
_cell.angle_gamma   90.00
#
_symmetry.space_group_name_H-M   'P 1'
#
loop_
_entity.id
_entity.type
_entity.pdbx_description
1 polymer ?
#
loop_
_entity_poly.entity_id
_entity_poly.type
_entity_poly.pdbx_seq_one_letter_code
_entity_poly.pdbx_strand_id
1 'polypeptide(L)'
;VYLLVTLINVYGTGLIVTTMTLYAIRVVHLTAERSGLALTIAGLVGLLAAMPMGRLADRRGPRGVLRLSLFLLAAAAASYVFVAHSFVSYLIVAIVDGSALSSSLTANVALLRRVGGEDATTFRSQANAVVNLGLSFGIATCGIAIQLNTVSAYRALFLGNALSCLIGVAGLGRLPRFEPLAGAHEESPLAALRDRPFVGYTVLSGAMYMQNFVLGLLLPVWVVFHTNAPRWSVSAFVIINTVMVVLFQVRVGKTVQTLRQGGAAIRRAGMIFLVSCSAMGLAAGLPAWGALLLLAGAVVLHTYGELWQSSATYALDFGLAPPHAQGQYQGLVGMGNFAGQALSPLILVGFVLSGGRLGFVLLGAGFALFGLTGPAVARWGERT
;
A
#
# COMPACT_ATOMS: atom_id res chain seq x y z
N VAL A 1 -2.00 -4.23 21.79
CA VAL A 1 -3.37 -4.18 21.25
C VAL A 1 -3.34 -3.70 19.80
N TYR A 2 -2.80 -2.51 19.48
CA TYR A 2 -2.83 -1.94 18.13
C TYR A 2 -2.23 -2.88 17.06
N LEU A 3 -1.02 -3.42 17.27
CA LEU A 3 -0.38 -4.34 16.31
C LEU A 3 -1.19 -5.62 16.08
N LEU A 4 -1.82 -6.15 17.11
CA LEU A 4 -2.69 -7.34 16.99
C LEU A 4 -3.95 -7.02 16.17
N VAL A 5 -4.59 -5.88 16.43
CA VAL A 5 -5.73 -5.39 15.62
C VAL A 5 -5.33 -5.21 14.17
N THR A 6 -4.16 -4.62 13.92
CA THR A 6 -3.61 -4.45 12.57
C THR A 6 -3.39 -5.80 11.89
N LEU A 7 -2.78 -6.76 12.57
CA LEU A 7 -2.54 -8.12 12.04
C LEU A 7 -3.85 -8.77 11.58
N ILE A 8 -4.87 -8.80 12.46
CA ILE A 8 -6.15 -9.44 12.18
C ILE A 8 -6.88 -8.73 11.03
N ASN A 9 -6.88 -7.40 11.03
CA ASN A 9 -7.55 -6.63 9.99
C ASN A 9 -6.88 -6.79 8.63
N VAL A 10 -5.55 -6.75 8.57
CA VAL A 10 -4.80 -6.91 7.31
C VAL A 10 -4.87 -8.35 6.80
N TYR A 11 -4.90 -9.36 7.70
CA TYR A 11 -5.21 -10.72 7.31
C TYR A 11 -6.57 -10.81 6.59
N GLY A 12 -7.62 -10.18 7.15
CA GLY A 12 -8.93 -10.08 6.50
C GLY A 12 -8.88 -9.41 5.13
N THR A 13 -8.13 -8.31 4.99
CA THR A 13 -7.90 -7.66 3.69
C THR A 13 -7.24 -8.61 2.70
N GLY A 14 -6.25 -9.40 3.13
CA GLY A 14 -5.59 -10.42 2.30
C GLY A 14 -6.52 -11.51 1.79
N LEU A 15 -7.59 -11.85 2.54
CA LEU A 15 -8.60 -12.82 2.10
C LEU A 15 -9.33 -12.38 0.82
N ILE A 16 -9.53 -11.08 0.62
CA ILE A 16 -10.39 -10.58 -0.46
C ILE A 16 -9.64 -9.84 -1.56
N VAL A 17 -8.44 -9.31 -1.31
CA VAL A 17 -7.74 -8.42 -2.25
C VAL A 17 -7.54 -9.02 -3.63
N THR A 18 -7.26 -10.32 -3.71
CA THR A 18 -7.06 -11.05 -4.97
C THR A 18 -8.34 -11.67 -5.53
N THR A 19 -9.40 -11.78 -4.73
CA THR A 19 -10.65 -12.45 -5.12
C THR A 19 -11.76 -11.51 -5.56
N MET A 20 -11.64 -10.21 -5.32
CA MET A 20 -12.69 -9.23 -5.68
C MET A 20 -13.17 -9.36 -7.13
N THR A 21 -12.22 -9.34 -8.08
CA THR A 21 -12.54 -9.48 -9.51
C THR A 21 -13.08 -10.87 -9.85
N LEU A 22 -12.48 -11.93 -9.27
CA LEU A 22 -12.96 -13.30 -9.49
C LEU A 22 -14.37 -13.51 -8.96
N TYR A 23 -14.68 -12.94 -7.79
CA TYR A 23 -16.01 -12.96 -7.21
C TYR A 23 -17.02 -12.26 -8.10
N ALA A 24 -16.69 -11.05 -8.59
CA ALA A 24 -17.56 -10.30 -9.50
C ALA A 24 -17.88 -11.09 -10.77
N ILE A 25 -16.89 -11.77 -11.35
CA ILE A 25 -17.07 -12.55 -12.60
C ILE A 25 -17.80 -13.86 -12.33
N ARG A 26 -17.40 -14.63 -11.30
CA ARG A 26 -17.87 -16.00 -11.09
C ARG A 26 -19.14 -16.14 -10.28
N VAL A 27 -19.36 -15.21 -9.33
CA VAL A 27 -20.50 -15.28 -8.40
C VAL A 27 -21.56 -14.25 -8.75
N VAL A 28 -21.15 -13.02 -9.08
CA VAL A 28 -22.07 -11.96 -9.48
C VAL A 28 -22.40 -12.02 -10.99
N HIS A 29 -21.61 -12.77 -11.77
CA HIS A 29 -21.72 -12.94 -13.24
C HIS A 29 -21.57 -11.64 -14.02
N LEU A 30 -20.71 -10.74 -13.54
CA LEU A 30 -20.34 -9.53 -14.29
C LEU A 30 -19.24 -9.87 -15.32
N THR A 31 -19.20 -9.10 -16.41
CA THR A 31 -18.04 -9.15 -17.32
C THR A 31 -16.81 -8.57 -16.64
N ALA A 32 -15.63 -8.98 -17.10
CA ALA A 32 -14.36 -8.45 -16.57
C ALA A 32 -14.29 -6.91 -16.69
N GLU A 33 -14.79 -6.36 -17.79
CA GLU A 33 -14.85 -4.92 -18.05
C GLU A 33 -15.73 -4.19 -17.02
N ARG A 34 -16.94 -4.71 -16.75
CA ARG A 34 -17.87 -4.13 -15.76
C ARG A 34 -17.28 -4.24 -14.35
N SER A 35 -16.64 -5.36 -14.00
CA SER A 35 -15.95 -5.53 -12.73
C SER A 35 -14.82 -4.49 -12.58
N GLY A 36 -13.98 -4.36 -13.60
CA GLY A 36 -12.90 -3.38 -13.62
C GLY A 36 -13.43 -1.94 -13.53
N LEU A 37 -14.48 -1.60 -14.25
CA LEU A 37 -15.13 -0.29 -14.19
C LEU A 37 -15.67 0.03 -12.79
N ALA A 38 -16.36 -0.93 -12.16
CA ALA A 38 -16.87 -0.75 -10.79
C ALA A 38 -15.75 -0.48 -9.77
N LEU A 39 -14.68 -1.27 -9.84
CA LEU A 39 -13.53 -1.11 -8.93
C LEU A 39 -12.77 0.21 -9.20
N THR A 40 -12.70 0.65 -10.46
CA THR A 40 -12.11 1.95 -10.82
C THR A 40 -12.93 3.11 -10.25
N ILE A 41 -14.25 3.08 -10.44
CA ILE A 41 -15.15 4.12 -9.87
C ILE A 41 -15.05 4.11 -8.34
N ALA A 42 -15.10 2.94 -7.72
CA ALA A 42 -14.95 2.79 -6.27
C ALA A 42 -13.62 3.36 -5.76
N GLY A 43 -12.53 3.08 -6.47
CA GLY A 43 -11.20 3.62 -6.15
C GLY A 43 -11.15 5.14 -6.28
N LEU A 44 -11.72 5.72 -7.35
CA LEU A 44 -11.77 7.17 -7.54
C LEU A 44 -12.60 7.87 -6.45
N VAL A 45 -13.76 7.33 -6.09
CA VAL A 45 -14.57 7.87 -4.99
C VAL A 45 -13.85 7.72 -3.66
N GLY A 46 -13.19 6.58 -3.43
CA GLY A 46 -12.34 6.36 -2.25
C GLY A 46 -11.20 7.36 -2.15
N LEU A 47 -10.56 7.68 -3.27
CA LEU A 47 -9.52 8.70 -3.35
C LEU A 47 -10.03 10.07 -2.90
N LEU A 48 -11.20 10.48 -3.39
CA LEU A 48 -11.82 11.74 -3.01
C LEU A 48 -12.22 11.76 -1.52
N ALA A 49 -12.51 10.60 -0.92
CA ALA A 49 -12.85 10.48 0.49
C ALA A 49 -11.62 10.58 1.43
N ALA A 50 -10.40 10.28 0.95
CA ALA A 50 -9.21 10.19 1.79
C ALA A 50 -8.90 11.48 2.58
N MET A 51 -8.86 12.61 1.89
CA MET A 51 -8.52 13.90 2.50
C MET A 51 -9.61 14.44 3.47
N PRO A 52 -10.92 14.43 3.13
CA PRO A 52 -11.97 14.79 4.08
C PRO A 52 -12.00 13.91 5.32
N MET A 53 -11.75 12.60 5.16
CA MET A 53 -11.73 11.65 6.28
C MET A 53 -10.49 11.83 7.16
N GLY A 54 -9.34 12.18 6.57
CA GLY A 54 -8.16 12.58 7.33
C GLY A 54 -8.41 13.80 8.20
N ARG A 55 -9.03 14.84 7.63
CA ARG A 55 -9.44 16.04 8.38
C ARG A 55 -10.47 15.73 9.48
N LEU A 56 -11.40 14.81 9.20
CA LEU A 56 -12.35 14.36 10.23
C LEU A 56 -11.62 13.64 11.38
N ALA A 57 -10.58 12.85 11.06
CA ALA A 57 -9.74 12.17 12.05
C ALA A 57 -8.98 13.17 12.94
N ASP A 58 -8.49 14.29 12.38
CA ASP A 58 -7.83 15.35 13.14
C ASP A 58 -8.81 16.06 14.07
N ARG A 59 -10.06 16.35 13.59
CA ARG A 59 -11.08 17.10 14.32
C ARG A 59 -11.85 16.30 15.36
N ARG A 60 -12.08 15.00 15.15
CA ARG A 60 -12.89 14.13 16.03
C ARG A 60 -12.10 13.02 16.70
N GLY A 61 -10.80 12.96 16.42
CA GLY A 61 -9.91 11.91 16.89
C GLY A 61 -9.87 10.70 15.95
N PRO A 62 -8.66 10.19 15.65
CA PRO A 62 -8.43 9.16 14.63
C PRO A 62 -9.06 7.81 15.00
N ARG A 63 -9.14 7.47 16.30
CA ARG A 63 -9.74 6.21 16.77
C ARG A 63 -11.22 6.08 16.39
N GLY A 64 -12.00 7.15 16.53
CA GLY A 64 -13.44 7.17 16.20
C GLY A 64 -13.67 6.96 14.71
N VAL A 65 -12.92 7.70 13.89
CA VAL A 65 -13.02 7.61 12.41
C VAL A 65 -12.58 6.23 11.93
N LEU A 66 -11.47 5.68 12.45
CA LEU A 66 -11.02 4.33 12.09
C LEU A 66 -12.05 3.27 12.47
N ARG A 67 -12.67 3.36 13.65
CA ARG A 67 -13.73 2.40 14.05
C ARG A 67 -14.93 2.46 13.12
N LEU A 68 -15.38 3.67 12.73
CA LEU A 68 -16.48 3.83 11.78
C LEU A 68 -16.10 3.25 10.42
N SER A 69 -14.90 3.53 9.94
CA SER A 69 -14.41 3.00 8.65
C SER A 69 -14.34 1.47 8.65
N LEU A 70 -13.83 0.85 9.73
CA LEU A 70 -13.81 -0.62 9.86
C LEU A 70 -15.22 -1.22 9.95
N PHE A 71 -16.15 -0.53 10.61
CA PHE A 71 -17.54 -0.96 10.65
C PHE A 71 -18.20 -0.92 9.25
N LEU A 72 -17.94 0.15 8.48
CA LEU A 72 -18.43 0.27 7.10
C LEU A 72 -17.78 -0.78 6.19
N LEU A 73 -16.48 -1.08 6.37
CA LEU A 73 -15.81 -2.18 5.67
C LEU A 73 -16.43 -3.54 6.00
N ALA A 74 -16.74 -3.79 7.27
CA ALA A 74 -17.42 -5.03 7.69
C ALA A 74 -18.79 -5.14 7.05
N ALA A 75 -19.58 -4.05 7.04
CA ALA A 75 -20.89 -4.00 6.42
C ALA A 75 -20.81 -4.21 4.90
N ALA A 76 -19.86 -3.56 4.21
CA ALA A 76 -19.62 -3.75 2.78
C ALA A 76 -19.21 -5.20 2.47
N ALA A 77 -18.25 -5.75 3.21
CA ALA A 77 -17.82 -7.15 3.04
C ALA A 77 -18.97 -8.14 3.23
N ALA A 78 -19.78 -7.96 4.26
CA ALA A 78 -20.98 -8.79 4.44
C ALA A 78 -22.01 -8.58 3.33
N SER A 79 -22.18 -7.35 2.83
CA SER A 79 -23.13 -7.02 1.76
C SER A 79 -22.78 -7.68 0.44
N TYR A 80 -21.49 -7.91 0.13
CA TYR A 80 -21.10 -8.64 -1.08
C TYR A 80 -21.76 -10.02 -1.18
N VAL A 81 -21.97 -10.69 -0.04
CA VAL A 81 -22.61 -12.03 -0.01
C VAL A 81 -24.03 -12.01 -0.57
N PHE A 82 -24.72 -10.87 -0.46
CA PHE A 82 -26.10 -10.67 -0.90
C PHE A 82 -26.21 -9.96 -2.25
N VAL A 83 -25.09 -9.53 -2.85
CA VAL A 83 -25.10 -8.90 -4.18
C VAL A 83 -25.57 -9.92 -5.19
N ALA A 84 -26.77 -9.66 -5.76
CA ALA A 84 -27.33 -10.42 -6.87
C ALA A 84 -26.66 -10.00 -8.19
N HIS A 85 -27.03 -10.64 -9.32
CA HIS A 85 -26.52 -10.42 -10.68
C HIS A 85 -26.74 -8.99 -11.22
N SER A 86 -26.47 -7.97 -10.41
CA SER A 86 -26.68 -6.55 -10.72
C SER A 86 -25.37 -5.78 -10.62
N PHE A 87 -24.98 -5.13 -11.72
CA PHE A 87 -23.86 -4.20 -11.75
C PHE A 87 -24.03 -3.05 -10.76
N VAL A 88 -25.25 -2.51 -10.65
CA VAL A 88 -25.52 -1.35 -9.77
C VAL A 88 -25.35 -1.71 -8.31
N SER A 89 -25.88 -2.87 -7.86
CA SER A 89 -25.71 -3.32 -6.48
C SER A 89 -24.23 -3.60 -6.14
N TYR A 90 -23.49 -4.23 -7.06
CA TYR A 90 -22.05 -4.44 -6.91
C TYR A 90 -21.29 -3.12 -6.83
N LEU A 91 -21.60 -2.16 -7.71
CA LEU A 91 -20.97 -0.84 -7.75
C LEU A 91 -21.22 -0.06 -6.44
N ILE A 92 -22.44 -0.05 -5.91
CA ILE A 92 -22.76 0.63 -4.65
C ILE A 92 -21.94 0.06 -3.52
N VAL A 93 -21.89 -1.26 -3.38
CA VAL A 93 -21.09 -1.92 -2.33
C VAL A 93 -19.61 -1.64 -2.51
N ALA A 94 -19.10 -1.68 -3.75
CA ALA A 94 -17.71 -1.38 -4.05
C ALA A 94 -17.33 0.07 -3.72
N ILE A 95 -18.22 1.04 -3.97
CA ILE A 95 -18.01 2.46 -3.61
C ILE A 95 -17.93 2.62 -2.08
N VAL A 96 -18.82 1.97 -1.33
CA VAL A 96 -18.79 2.02 0.14
C VAL A 96 -17.49 1.39 0.66
N ASP A 97 -17.13 0.22 0.12
CA ASP A 97 -15.90 -0.51 0.47
C ASP A 97 -14.64 0.34 0.19
N GLY A 98 -14.49 0.86 -1.04
CA GLY A 98 -13.36 1.70 -1.44
C GLY A 98 -13.24 2.99 -0.63
N SER A 99 -14.37 3.64 -0.34
CA SER A 99 -14.40 4.85 0.48
C SER A 99 -14.05 4.56 1.93
N ALA A 100 -14.56 3.47 2.50
CA ALA A 100 -14.25 3.03 3.85
C ALA A 100 -12.79 2.56 3.98
N LEU A 101 -12.26 1.87 2.96
CA LEU A 101 -10.85 1.45 2.91
C LEU A 101 -9.92 2.66 2.92
N SER A 102 -10.13 3.62 2.03
CA SER A 102 -9.34 4.85 1.96
C SER A 102 -9.38 5.64 3.27
N SER A 103 -10.58 5.74 3.86
CA SER A 103 -10.79 6.39 5.17
C SER A 103 -10.06 5.66 6.29
N SER A 104 -10.09 4.31 6.28
CA SER A 104 -9.42 3.50 7.29
C SER A 104 -7.89 3.63 7.21
N LEU A 105 -7.33 3.62 6.01
CA LEU A 105 -5.89 3.80 5.79
C LEU A 105 -5.42 5.16 6.32
N THR A 106 -6.12 6.23 5.98
CA THR A 106 -5.78 7.60 6.43
C THR A 106 -5.90 7.74 7.95
N ALA A 107 -7.02 7.30 8.54
CA ALA A 107 -7.24 7.36 9.98
C ALA A 107 -6.27 6.44 10.75
N ASN A 108 -5.87 5.30 10.16
CA ASN A 108 -4.91 4.38 10.75
C ASN A 108 -3.52 5.01 10.88
N VAL A 109 -3.05 5.74 9.86
CA VAL A 109 -1.75 6.43 9.91
C VAL A 109 -1.77 7.54 10.98
N ALA A 110 -2.86 8.31 11.07
CA ALA A 110 -3.03 9.31 12.11
C ALA A 110 -3.06 8.70 13.52
N LEU A 111 -3.75 7.55 13.70
CA LEU A 111 -3.78 6.83 14.97
C LEU A 111 -2.42 6.25 15.33
N LEU A 112 -1.72 5.67 14.36
CA LEU A 112 -0.39 5.09 14.54
C LEU A 112 0.60 6.13 15.08
N ARG A 113 0.58 7.36 14.54
CA ARG A 113 1.39 8.48 15.04
C ARG A 113 1.11 8.77 16.52
N ARG A 114 -0.17 8.80 16.90
CA ARG A 114 -0.60 9.05 18.27
C ARG A 114 -0.20 7.95 19.25
N VAL A 115 -0.30 6.69 18.81
CA VAL A 115 0.08 5.52 19.62
C VAL A 115 1.60 5.41 19.75
N GLY A 116 2.35 5.74 18.68
CA GLY A 116 3.81 5.65 18.65
C GLY A 116 4.52 6.79 19.41
N GLY A 117 3.86 7.94 19.57
CA GLY A 117 4.44 9.09 20.26
C GLY A 117 5.78 9.53 19.68
N GLU A 118 6.81 9.66 20.52
CA GLU A 118 8.17 10.03 20.11
C GLU A 118 8.83 8.96 19.23
N ASP A 119 8.49 7.69 19.42
CA ASP A 119 8.99 6.55 18.64
C ASP A 119 8.11 6.19 17.44
N ALA A 120 7.27 7.11 16.94
CA ALA A 120 6.28 6.84 15.89
C ALA A 120 6.89 6.20 14.63
N THR A 121 8.10 6.59 14.23
CA THR A 121 8.80 6.05 13.06
C THR A 121 9.16 4.56 13.25
N THR A 122 9.72 4.23 14.41
CA THR A 122 10.05 2.83 14.77
C THR A 122 8.78 2.00 14.89
N PHE A 123 7.75 2.54 15.55
CA PHE A 123 6.46 1.86 15.72
C PHE A 123 5.78 1.61 14.37
N ARG A 124 5.86 2.56 13.43
CA ARG A 124 5.36 2.37 12.06
C ARG A 124 6.11 1.28 11.30
N SER A 125 7.43 1.17 11.50
CA SER A 125 8.22 0.08 10.93
C SER A 125 7.78 -1.29 11.45
N GLN A 126 7.47 -1.40 12.75
CA GLN A 126 6.91 -2.62 13.34
C GLN A 126 5.52 -2.92 12.77
N ALA A 127 4.66 -1.90 12.67
CA ALA A 127 3.33 -2.04 12.07
C ALA A 127 3.41 -2.51 10.61
N ASN A 128 4.38 -2.00 9.83
CA ASN A 128 4.58 -2.42 8.45
C ASN A 128 5.00 -3.91 8.34
N ALA A 129 5.88 -4.39 9.22
CA ALA A 129 6.22 -5.81 9.27
C ALA A 129 4.99 -6.68 9.57
N VAL A 130 4.14 -6.24 10.50
CA VAL A 130 2.87 -6.91 10.85
C VAL A 130 1.88 -6.88 9.67
N VAL A 131 1.82 -5.77 8.93
CA VAL A 131 1.00 -5.65 7.72
C VAL A 131 1.43 -6.66 6.66
N ASN A 132 2.73 -6.75 6.36
CA ASN A 132 3.23 -7.72 5.37
C ASN A 132 2.93 -9.17 5.80
N LEU A 133 3.12 -9.49 7.07
CA LEU A 133 2.82 -10.81 7.63
C LEU A 133 1.33 -11.15 7.50
N GLY A 134 0.45 -10.26 7.95
CA GLY A 134 -1.00 -10.45 7.88
C GLY A 134 -1.50 -10.61 6.46
N LEU A 135 -1.04 -9.74 5.55
CA LEU A 135 -1.41 -9.78 4.14
C LEU A 135 -0.97 -11.10 3.48
N SER A 136 0.26 -11.57 3.74
CA SER A 136 0.79 -12.82 3.20
C SER A 136 -0.04 -14.03 3.64
N PHE A 137 -0.38 -14.13 4.93
CA PHE A 137 -1.24 -15.20 5.44
C PHE A 137 -2.66 -15.13 4.86
N GLY A 138 -3.23 -13.94 4.74
CA GLY A 138 -4.54 -13.73 4.14
C GLY A 138 -4.58 -14.18 2.67
N ILE A 139 -3.60 -13.77 1.86
CA ILE A 139 -3.48 -14.17 0.45
C ILE A 139 -3.27 -15.69 0.33
N ALA A 140 -2.46 -16.31 1.20
CA ALA A 140 -2.28 -17.76 1.19
C ALA A 140 -3.60 -18.50 1.47
N THR A 141 -4.37 -18.04 2.44
CA THR A 141 -5.71 -18.60 2.75
C THR A 141 -6.69 -18.38 1.59
N CYS A 142 -6.64 -17.21 0.95
CA CYS A 142 -7.41 -16.91 -0.25
C CYS A 142 -7.10 -17.91 -1.39
N GLY A 143 -5.84 -18.28 -1.58
CA GLY A 143 -5.42 -19.28 -2.56
C GLY A 143 -6.14 -20.62 -2.40
N ILE A 144 -6.38 -21.08 -1.17
CA ILE A 144 -7.14 -22.31 -0.88
C ILE A 144 -8.59 -22.18 -1.37
N ALA A 145 -9.24 -21.06 -1.11
CA ALA A 145 -10.62 -20.83 -1.54
C ALA A 145 -10.75 -20.74 -3.07
N ILE A 146 -9.73 -20.17 -3.75
CA ILE A 146 -9.67 -20.16 -5.22
C ILE A 146 -9.55 -21.58 -5.77
N GLN A 147 -8.76 -22.46 -5.13
CA GLN A 147 -8.63 -23.85 -5.54
C GLN A 147 -9.94 -24.63 -5.36
N LEU A 148 -10.65 -24.42 -4.26
CA LEU A 148 -11.98 -25.02 -4.01
C LEU A 148 -13.02 -24.54 -5.03
N ASN A 149 -12.89 -23.31 -5.53
CA ASN A 149 -13.69 -22.70 -6.59
C ASN A 149 -15.21 -22.85 -6.42
N THR A 150 -15.69 -22.73 -5.19
CA THR A 150 -17.12 -22.81 -4.83
C THR A 150 -17.64 -21.44 -4.39
N VAL A 151 -18.92 -21.18 -4.63
CA VAL A 151 -19.58 -19.92 -4.16
C VAL A 151 -19.49 -19.79 -2.65
N SER A 152 -19.62 -20.88 -1.90
CA SER A 152 -19.49 -20.89 -0.45
C SER A 152 -18.08 -20.52 0.01
N ALA A 153 -17.04 -20.99 -0.66
CA ALA A 153 -15.65 -20.63 -0.34
C ALA A 153 -15.40 -19.12 -0.55
N TYR A 154 -15.87 -18.57 -1.68
CA TYR A 154 -15.76 -17.11 -1.91
C TYR A 154 -16.54 -16.30 -0.86
N ARG A 155 -17.79 -16.70 -0.54
CA ARG A 155 -18.59 -16.03 0.51
C ARG A 155 -17.91 -16.09 1.88
N ALA A 156 -17.29 -17.23 2.22
CA ALA A 156 -16.54 -17.38 3.46
C ALA A 156 -15.37 -16.39 3.58
N LEU A 157 -14.67 -16.06 2.48
CA LEU A 157 -13.61 -15.04 2.48
C LEU A 157 -14.15 -13.65 2.83
N PHE A 158 -15.28 -13.24 2.23
CA PHE A 158 -15.90 -11.95 2.53
C PHE A 158 -16.42 -11.88 3.97
N LEU A 159 -17.05 -12.95 4.48
CA LEU A 159 -17.48 -13.03 5.87
C LEU A 159 -16.29 -13.05 6.85
N GLY A 160 -15.20 -13.73 6.49
CA GLY A 160 -13.94 -13.73 7.24
C GLY A 160 -13.34 -12.32 7.34
N ASN A 161 -13.36 -11.56 6.23
CA ASN A 161 -12.94 -10.16 6.25
C ASN A 161 -13.89 -9.30 7.10
N ALA A 162 -15.20 -9.46 6.96
CA ALA A 162 -16.18 -8.75 7.80
C ALA A 162 -15.92 -9.00 9.29
N LEU A 163 -15.69 -10.27 9.68
CA LEU A 163 -15.38 -10.65 11.06
C LEU A 163 -14.07 -10.01 11.54
N SER A 164 -13.01 -10.01 10.70
CA SER A 164 -11.74 -9.38 11.03
C SER A 164 -11.89 -7.88 11.29
N CYS A 165 -12.71 -7.19 10.48
CA CYS A 165 -13.02 -5.78 10.68
C CYS A 165 -13.81 -5.54 11.98
N LEU A 166 -14.79 -6.38 12.32
CA LEU A 166 -15.55 -6.29 13.59
C LEU A 166 -14.65 -6.52 14.80
N ILE A 167 -13.74 -7.51 14.74
CA ILE A 167 -12.72 -7.71 15.77
C ILE A 167 -11.84 -6.46 15.90
N GLY A 168 -11.49 -5.84 14.78
CA GLY A 168 -10.78 -4.56 14.74
C GLY A 168 -11.55 -3.44 15.45
N VAL A 169 -12.84 -3.29 15.19
CA VAL A 169 -13.74 -2.32 15.86
C VAL A 169 -13.75 -2.54 17.38
N ALA A 170 -13.87 -3.79 17.81
CA ALA A 170 -13.88 -4.17 19.24
C ALA A 170 -12.49 -3.91 19.89
N GLY A 171 -11.41 -4.31 19.21
CA GLY A 171 -10.03 -4.14 19.68
C GLY A 171 -9.62 -2.68 19.82
N LEU A 172 -9.99 -1.83 18.84
CA LEU A 172 -9.80 -0.39 18.94
C LEU A 172 -10.58 0.23 20.11
N GLY A 173 -11.67 -0.42 20.55
CA GLY A 173 -12.40 -0.03 21.75
C GLY A 173 -11.55 -0.03 23.02
N ARG A 174 -10.48 -0.85 23.08
CA ARG A 174 -9.55 -0.95 24.21
C ARG A 174 -8.41 0.05 24.20
N LEU A 175 -8.22 0.79 23.09
CA LEU A 175 -7.23 1.87 23.03
C LEU A 175 -7.77 3.13 23.74
N PRO A 176 -6.90 3.99 24.25
CA PRO A 176 -7.33 5.28 24.82
C PRO A 176 -8.03 6.13 23.75
N ARG A 177 -8.89 7.02 24.18
CA ARG A 177 -9.43 8.08 23.33
C ARG A 177 -8.36 9.14 23.18
N PHE A 178 -8.03 9.45 21.94
CA PHE A 178 -7.14 10.58 21.64
C PHE A 178 -7.99 11.81 21.36
N GLU A 179 -7.67 12.89 22.03
CA GLU A 179 -8.35 14.17 21.85
C GLU A 179 -8.12 14.72 20.44
N PRO A 180 -9.06 15.54 19.94
CA PRO A 180 -8.85 16.32 18.72
C PRO A 180 -7.54 17.09 18.75
N LEU A 181 -6.94 17.33 17.59
CA LEU A 181 -5.74 18.17 17.52
C LEU A 181 -6.10 19.62 17.75
N ALA A 182 -5.38 20.28 18.65
CA ALA A 182 -5.50 21.71 18.84
C ALA A 182 -5.21 22.44 17.52
N GLY A 183 -6.04 23.40 17.12
CA GLY A 183 -5.91 24.13 15.85
C GLY A 183 -6.49 23.41 14.61
N ALA A 184 -6.88 22.14 14.68
CA ALA A 184 -7.45 21.43 13.53
C ALA A 184 -8.74 22.06 12.97
N HIS A 185 -9.45 22.85 13.76
CA HIS A 185 -10.65 23.56 13.33
C HIS A 185 -10.36 24.84 12.55
N GLU A 186 -9.22 25.45 12.74
CA GLU A 186 -8.79 26.71 12.11
C GLU A 186 -8.17 26.49 10.73
N GLU A 187 -7.70 25.28 10.46
CA GLU A 187 -7.08 24.91 9.19
C GLU A 187 -8.06 24.91 8.01
N SER A 188 -7.61 25.53 6.91
CA SER A 188 -8.33 25.50 5.64
C SER A 188 -8.52 24.06 5.15
N PRO A 189 -9.67 23.70 4.55
CA PRO A 189 -9.88 22.40 3.93
C PRO A 189 -8.82 21.99 2.89
N LEU A 190 -8.14 22.96 2.30
CA LEU A 190 -7.16 22.80 1.24
C LEU A 190 -5.75 23.21 1.66
N ALA A 191 -5.47 23.32 2.97
CA ALA A 191 -4.16 23.75 3.47
C ALA A 191 -3.03 22.87 2.92
N ALA A 192 -3.17 21.55 2.99
CA ALA A 192 -2.18 20.61 2.48
C ALA A 192 -1.89 20.76 0.97
N LEU A 193 -2.89 21.13 0.16
CA LEU A 193 -2.70 21.37 -1.29
C LEU A 193 -2.00 22.70 -1.58
N ARG A 194 -1.99 23.65 -0.65
CA ARG A 194 -1.28 24.94 -0.77
C ARG A 194 0.16 24.85 -0.28
N ASP A 195 0.48 23.81 0.47
CA ASP A 195 1.83 23.53 0.97
C ASP A 195 2.67 22.92 -0.16
N ARG A 196 3.40 23.78 -0.87
CA ARG A 196 4.22 23.39 -2.03
C ARG A 196 5.28 22.33 -1.72
N PRO A 197 6.05 22.40 -0.61
CA PRO A 197 6.96 21.33 -0.20
C PRO A 197 6.25 20.00 -0.05
N PHE A 198 5.09 19.99 0.59
CA PHE A 198 4.34 18.77 0.82
C PHE A 198 3.70 18.21 -0.44
N VAL A 199 3.22 19.06 -1.35
CA VAL A 199 2.76 18.62 -2.68
C VAL A 199 3.91 18.00 -3.47
N GLY A 200 5.09 18.61 -3.46
CA GLY A 200 6.29 18.03 -4.07
C GLY A 200 6.65 16.66 -3.48
N TYR A 201 6.56 16.53 -2.16
CA TYR A 201 6.73 15.25 -1.47
C TYR A 201 5.65 14.22 -1.88
N THR A 202 4.39 14.63 -2.00
CA THR A 202 3.28 13.76 -2.43
C THR A 202 3.53 13.17 -3.81
N VAL A 203 4.00 13.97 -4.77
CA VAL A 203 4.36 13.50 -6.12
C VAL A 203 5.51 12.51 -6.05
N LEU A 204 6.56 12.83 -5.27
CA LEU A 204 7.69 11.93 -5.05
C LEU A 204 7.24 10.60 -4.43
N SER A 205 6.42 10.65 -3.37
CA SER A 205 5.87 9.47 -2.70
C SER A 205 5.07 8.59 -3.65
N GLY A 206 4.16 9.18 -4.43
CA GLY A 206 3.35 8.46 -5.42
C GLY A 206 4.19 7.78 -6.50
N ALA A 207 5.20 8.47 -7.04
CA ALA A 207 6.11 7.90 -8.03
C ALA A 207 6.92 6.73 -7.42
N MET A 208 7.46 6.90 -6.22
CA MET A 208 8.21 5.85 -5.53
C MET A 208 7.32 4.70 -5.06
N TYR A 209 6.02 4.93 -4.85
CA TYR A 209 5.07 3.90 -4.43
C TYR A 209 4.89 2.79 -5.48
N MET A 210 5.09 3.11 -6.76
CA MET A 210 4.98 2.15 -7.87
C MET A 210 5.92 0.95 -7.73
N GLN A 211 7.06 1.09 -7.01
CA GLN A 211 7.98 -0.02 -6.76
C GLN A 211 7.31 -1.21 -6.04
N ASN A 212 6.26 -0.99 -5.23
CA ASN A 212 5.53 -2.05 -4.56
C ASN A 212 4.89 -3.05 -5.53
N PHE A 213 4.69 -2.65 -6.79
CA PHE A 213 4.11 -3.48 -7.84
C PHE A 213 5.16 -4.16 -8.73
N VAL A 214 6.44 -3.85 -8.54
CA VAL A 214 7.53 -4.46 -9.34
C VAL A 214 7.62 -5.96 -9.05
N LEU A 215 7.68 -6.36 -7.79
CA LEU A 215 7.80 -7.77 -7.41
C LEU A 215 6.50 -8.56 -7.55
N GLY A 216 5.34 -7.93 -7.34
CA GLY A 216 4.03 -8.59 -7.35
C GLY A 216 3.34 -8.61 -8.72
N LEU A 217 3.64 -7.65 -9.60
CA LEU A 217 2.98 -7.51 -10.90
C LEU A 217 3.95 -7.69 -12.06
N LEU A 218 5.04 -6.92 -12.10
CA LEU A 218 5.96 -6.90 -13.24
C LEU A 218 6.83 -8.16 -13.29
N LEU A 219 7.48 -8.52 -12.19
CA LEU A 219 8.45 -9.61 -12.13
C LEU A 219 7.85 -10.99 -12.47
N PRO A 220 6.65 -11.37 -11.98
CA PRO A 220 6.03 -12.65 -12.37
C PRO A 220 5.82 -12.77 -13.87
N VAL A 221 5.34 -11.72 -14.53
CA VAL A 221 5.12 -11.72 -15.99
C VAL A 221 6.47 -11.81 -16.71
N TRP A 222 7.48 -11.08 -16.24
CA TRP A 222 8.83 -11.12 -16.83
C TRP A 222 9.44 -12.51 -16.72
N VAL A 223 9.37 -13.15 -15.56
CA VAL A 223 9.90 -14.52 -15.32
C VAL A 223 9.26 -15.53 -16.27
N VAL A 224 7.92 -15.49 -16.38
CA VAL A 224 7.16 -16.50 -17.13
C VAL A 224 7.33 -16.37 -18.64
N PHE A 225 7.41 -15.13 -19.16
CA PHE A 225 7.34 -14.91 -20.61
C PHE A 225 8.66 -14.48 -21.25
N HIS A 226 9.66 -14.01 -20.45
CA HIS A 226 10.88 -13.40 -21.02
C HIS A 226 12.17 -14.01 -20.46
N THR A 227 12.09 -14.95 -19.51
CA THR A 227 13.28 -15.59 -18.93
C THR A 227 13.18 -17.11 -18.97
N ASN A 228 14.34 -17.78 -18.83
CA ASN A 228 14.38 -19.22 -18.68
C ASN A 228 14.36 -19.68 -17.20
N ALA A 229 14.15 -18.75 -16.25
CA ALA A 229 14.05 -19.11 -14.84
C ALA A 229 12.84 -20.02 -14.58
N PRO A 230 12.95 -20.99 -13.67
CA PRO A 230 11.83 -21.89 -13.34
C PRO A 230 10.65 -21.09 -12.79
N ARG A 231 9.42 -21.40 -13.21
CA ARG A 231 8.21 -20.66 -12.79
C ARG A 231 7.98 -20.64 -11.28
N TRP A 232 8.39 -21.68 -10.56
CA TRP A 232 8.30 -21.74 -9.10
C TRP A 232 9.13 -20.65 -8.41
N SER A 233 10.14 -20.10 -9.08
CA SER A 233 10.99 -19.03 -8.53
C SER A 233 10.21 -17.77 -8.17
N VAL A 234 9.07 -17.50 -8.85
CA VAL A 234 8.19 -16.38 -8.52
C VAL A 234 7.73 -16.46 -7.06
N SER A 235 7.27 -17.62 -6.61
CA SER A 235 6.87 -17.84 -5.21
C SER A 235 8.05 -17.72 -4.26
N ALA A 236 9.22 -18.24 -4.63
CA ALA A 236 10.43 -18.12 -3.82
C ALA A 236 10.85 -16.65 -3.65
N PHE A 237 10.73 -15.83 -4.69
CA PHE A 237 11.03 -14.40 -4.65
C PHE A 237 10.11 -13.64 -3.70
N VAL A 238 8.82 -13.95 -3.68
CA VAL A 238 7.86 -13.39 -2.73
C VAL A 238 8.21 -13.78 -1.29
N ILE A 239 8.61 -15.03 -1.06
CA ILE A 239 9.05 -15.50 0.26
C ILE A 239 10.32 -14.76 0.70
N ILE A 240 11.31 -14.60 -0.18
CA ILE A 240 12.54 -13.85 0.12
C ILE A 240 12.19 -12.42 0.52
N ASN A 241 11.36 -11.73 -0.26
CA ASN A 241 10.90 -10.38 0.06
C ASN A 241 10.23 -10.32 1.44
N THR A 242 9.23 -11.18 1.68
CA THR A 242 8.49 -11.19 2.95
C THR A 242 9.41 -11.43 4.16
N VAL A 243 10.29 -12.43 4.08
CA VAL A 243 11.24 -12.76 5.16
C VAL A 243 12.19 -11.58 5.42
N MET A 244 12.74 -10.97 4.38
CA MET A 244 13.63 -9.82 4.52
C MET A 244 12.90 -8.62 5.15
N VAL A 245 11.67 -8.32 4.73
CA VAL A 245 10.88 -7.23 5.32
C VAL A 245 10.64 -7.50 6.80
N VAL A 246 10.19 -8.70 7.18
CA VAL A 246 9.94 -9.05 8.59
C VAL A 246 11.21 -8.94 9.44
N LEU A 247 12.35 -9.39 8.94
CA LEU A 247 13.60 -9.40 9.70
C LEU A 247 14.31 -8.04 9.80
N PHE A 248 14.25 -7.24 8.73
CA PHE A 248 15.10 -6.06 8.60
C PHE A 248 14.35 -4.72 8.67
N GLN A 249 13.01 -4.68 8.45
CA GLN A 249 12.24 -3.42 8.42
C GLN A 249 12.45 -2.56 9.66
N VAL A 250 12.39 -3.16 10.86
CA VAL A 250 12.55 -2.43 12.11
C VAL A 250 13.99 -1.92 12.29
N ARG A 251 14.99 -2.73 11.86
CA ARG A 251 16.41 -2.32 11.97
C ARG A 251 16.69 -1.11 11.08
N VAL A 252 16.23 -1.14 9.83
CA VAL A 252 16.40 -0.03 8.89
C VAL A 252 15.60 1.18 9.38
N GLY A 253 14.36 0.99 9.86
CA GLY A 253 13.50 2.06 10.38
C GLY A 253 14.14 2.85 11.52
N LYS A 254 14.90 2.18 12.40
CA LYS A 254 15.65 2.85 13.49
C LYS A 254 16.77 3.78 13.00
N THR A 255 17.26 3.61 11.79
CA THR A 255 18.33 4.45 11.22
C THR A 255 17.80 5.68 10.48
N VAL A 256 16.48 5.79 10.29
CA VAL A 256 15.84 6.88 9.52
C VAL A 256 14.78 7.55 10.37
N GLN A 257 15.20 8.53 11.19
CA GLN A 257 14.33 9.19 12.17
C GLN A 257 14.10 10.67 11.89
N THR A 258 14.97 11.30 11.07
CA THR A 258 14.90 12.73 10.77
C THR A 258 14.57 12.98 9.30
N LEU A 259 14.07 14.19 8.97
CA LEU A 259 13.80 14.63 7.60
C LEU A 259 15.03 14.47 6.69
N ARG A 260 16.21 14.89 7.15
CA ARG A 260 17.48 14.76 6.37
C ARG A 260 17.83 13.30 6.11
N GLN A 261 17.68 12.41 7.11
CA GLN A 261 17.89 10.98 6.95
C GLN A 261 16.85 10.39 5.99
N GLY A 262 15.57 10.82 6.08
CA GLY A 262 14.50 10.44 5.16
C GLY A 262 14.82 10.80 3.71
N GLY A 263 15.22 12.05 3.44
CA GLY A 263 15.64 12.47 2.10
C GLY A 263 16.85 11.69 1.56
N ALA A 264 17.84 11.41 2.40
CA ALA A 264 19.00 10.59 2.03
C ALA A 264 18.61 9.12 1.77
N ALA A 265 17.66 8.58 2.53
CA ALA A 265 17.16 7.22 2.38
C ALA A 265 16.37 7.04 1.08
N ILE A 266 15.52 8.00 0.70
CA ILE A 266 14.84 8.00 -0.63
C ILE A 266 15.86 7.99 -1.78
N ARG A 267 16.91 8.79 -1.66
CA ARG A 267 17.98 8.79 -2.68
C ARG A 267 18.68 7.43 -2.77
N ARG A 268 19.02 6.81 -1.63
CA ARG A 268 19.62 5.46 -1.60
C ARG A 268 18.69 4.44 -2.23
N ALA A 269 17.41 4.46 -1.87
CA ALA A 269 16.40 3.55 -2.42
C ALA A 269 16.31 3.69 -3.95
N GLY A 270 16.23 4.90 -4.48
CA GLY A 270 16.20 5.14 -5.92
C GLY A 270 17.42 4.57 -6.67
N MET A 271 18.63 4.75 -6.12
CA MET A 271 19.85 4.18 -6.70
C MET A 271 19.85 2.64 -6.63
N ILE A 272 19.35 2.06 -5.54
CA ILE A 272 19.21 0.61 -5.40
C ILE A 272 18.20 0.08 -6.41
N PHE A 273 17.08 0.77 -6.62
CA PHE A 273 16.08 0.38 -7.62
C PHE A 273 16.63 0.47 -9.06
N LEU A 274 17.49 1.43 -9.35
CA LEU A 274 18.19 1.47 -10.65
C LEU A 274 18.98 0.18 -10.89
N VAL A 275 19.78 -0.24 -9.93
CA VAL A 275 20.61 -1.45 -10.06
C VAL A 275 19.74 -2.70 -10.10
N SER A 276 18.76 -2.83 -9.18
CA SER A 276 17.92 -4.03 -9.10
C SER A 276 17.00 -4.20 -10.32
N CYS A 277 16.36 -3.14 -10.80
CA CYS A 277 15.55 -3.20 -12.02
C CYS A 277 16.42 -3.51 -13.25
N SER A 278 17.59 -2.89 -13.40
CA SER A 278 18.51 -3.21 -14.48
C SER A 278 18.95 -4.67 -14.47
N ALA A 279 19.27 -5.22 -13.27
CA ALA A 279 19.59 -6.64 -13.10
C ALA A 279 18.42 -7.56 -13.48
N MET A 280 17.17 -7.20 -13.11
CA MET A 280 15.98 -7.95 -13.54
C MET A 280 15.83 -7.99 -15.05
N GLY A 281 16.04 -6.86 -15.73
CA GLY A 281 16.00 -6.78 -17.20
C GLY A 281 17.08 -7.61 -17.88
N LEU A 282 18.27 -7.70 -17.30
CA LEU A 282 19.41 -8.48 -17.83
C LEU A 282 19.22 -9.99 -17.69
N ALA A 283 18.26 -10.47 -16.90
CA ALA A 283 17.98 -11.90 -16.74
C ALA A 283 17.43 -12.57 -18.01
N ALA A 284 16.88 -11.78 -18.95
CA ALA A 284 16.38 -12.32 -20.22
C ALA A 284 17.51 -12.88 -21.09
N GLY A 285 17.30 -14.08 -21.61
CA GLY A 285 18.25 -14.76 -22.48
C GLY A 285 19.40 -15.48 -21.76
N LEU A 286 19.45 -15.41 -20.42
CA LEU A 286 20.40 -16.20 -19.63
C LEU A 286 19.95 -17.66 -19.52
N PRO A 287 20.87 -18.63 -19.33
CA PRO A 287 20.53 -20.00 -18.93
C PRO A 287 19.68 -19.99 -17.64
N ALA A 288 18.86 -21.04 -17.46
CA ALA A 288 17.87 -21.11 -16.36
C ALA A 288 18.48 -20.79 -14.97
N TRP A 289 19.63 -21.38 -14.63
CA TRP A 289 20.30 -21.13 -13.35
C TRP A 289 20.92 -19.73 -13.26
N GLY A 290 21.46 -19.21 -14.35
CA GLY A 290 21.99 -17.85 -14.41
C GLY A 290 20.87 -16.82 -14.22
N ALA A 291 19.73 -17.01 -14.90
CA ALA A 291 18.55 -16.16 -14.70
C ALA A 291 18.02 -16.24 -13.27
N LEU A 292 17.91 -17.45 -12.69
CA LEU A 292 17.44 -17.65 -11.32
C LEU A 292 18.33 -16.91 -10.29
N LEU A 293 19.64 -17.10 -10.37
CA LEU A 293 20.59 -16.47 -9.42
C LEU A 293 20.61 -14.95 -9.57
N LEU A 294 20.60 -14.43 -10.80
CA LEU A 294 20.57 -12.99 -11.04
C LEU A 294 19.27 -12.37 -10.53
N LEU A 295 18.13 -13.00 -10.79
CA LEU A 295 16.83 -12.55 -10.30
C LEU A 295 16.74 -12.62 -8.78
N ALA A 296 17.23 -13.69 -8.14
CA ALA A 296 17.28 -13.80 -6.69
C ALA A 296 18.10 -12.66 -6.06
N GLY A 297 19.30 -12.38 -6.59
CA GLY A 297 20.11 -11.25 -6.17
C GLY A 297 19.43 -9.90 -6.40
N ALA A 298 18.77 -9.73 -7.55
CA ALA A 298 18.02 -8.52 -7.87
C ALA A 298 16.83 -8.32 -6.92
N VAL A 299 16.09 -9.39 -6.53
CA VAL A 299 14.99 -9.34 -5.56
C VAL A 299 15.51 -8.97 -4.17
N VAL A 300 16.61 -9.57 -3.72
CA VAL A 300 17.24 -9.19 -2.43
C VAL A 300 17.60 -7.71 -2.43
N LEU A 301 18.23 -7.24 -3.50
CA LEU A 301 18.61 -5.83 -3.62
C LEU A 301 17.39 -4.91 -3.70
N HIS A 302 16.38 -5.28 -4.47
CA HIS A 302 15.12 -4.52 -4.58
C HIS A 302 14.42 -4.39 -3.22
N THR A 303 14.31 -5.50 -2.49
CA THR A 303 13.74 -5.52 -1.14
C THR A 303 14.54 -4.64 -0.18
N TYR A 304 15.87 -4.62 -0.30
CA TYR A 304 16.68 -3.70 0.49
C TYR A 304 16.37 -2.24 0.17
N GLY A 305 16.16 -1.90 -1.12
CA GLY A 305 15.67 -0.58 -1.54
C GLY A 305 14.28 -0.25 -0.96
N GLU A 306 13.36 -1.21 -0.96
CA GLU A 306 12.02 -1.09 -0.37
C GLU A 306 12.09 -0.75 1.13
N LEU A 307 12.98 -1.40 1.88
CA LEU A 307 13.19 -1.14 3.31
C LEU A 307 13.64 0.32 3.56
N TRP A 308 14.57 0.83 2.74
CA TRP A 308 15.00 2.22 2.82
C TRP A 308 13.91 3.20 2.43
N GLN A 309 13.18 2.91 1.35
CA GLN A 309 12.09 3.77 0.87
C GLN A 309 10.95 3.85 1.89
N SER A 310 10.49 2.73 2.42
CA SER A 310 9.39 2.73 3.40
C SER A 310 9.79 3.44 4.71
N SER A 311 11.03 3.24 5.17
CA SER A 311 11.55 3.96 6.34
C SER A 311 11.67 5.47 6.10
N ALA A 312 12.09 5.86 4.89
CA ALA A 312 12.16 7.26 4.49
C ALA A 312 10.77 7.90 4.42
N THR A 313 9.79 7.21 3.82
CA THR A 313 8.41 7.66 3.75
C THR A 313 7.87 7.93 5.15
N TYR A 314 8.16 7.06 6.13
CA TYR A 314 7.71 7.25 7.51
C TYR A 314 8.29 8.52 8.15
N ALA A 315 9.59 8.78 7.97
CA ALA A 315 10.23 9.97 8.51
C ALA A 315 9.71 11.26 7.84
N LEU A 316 9.50 11.23 6.52
CA LEU A 316 9.01 12.38 5.76
C LEU A 316 7.52 12.67 6.01
N ASP A 317 6.68 11.63 6.03
CA ASP A 317 5.24 11.76 6.33
C ASP A 317 5.00 12.47 7.67
N PHE A 318 5.78 12.07 8.69
CA PHE A 318 5.59 12.62 10.02
C PHE A 318 6.34 13.94 10.24
N GLY A 319 7.46 14.12 9.56
CA GLY A 319 8.29 15.28 9.74
C GLY A 319 7.86 16.50 8.94
N LEU A 320 7.25 16.30 7.75
CA LEU A 320 6.79 17.40 6.90
C LEU A 320 5.37 17.85 7.25
N ALA A 321 4.52 16.98 7.80
CA ALA A 321 3.15 17.31 8.12
C ALA A 321 3.06 18.05 9.46
N PRO A 322 2.34 19.20 9.54
CA PRO A 322 2.13 19.93 10.78
C PRO A 322 1.46 19.04 11.84
N PRO A 323 1.83 19.14 13.13
CA PRO A 323 1.29 18.30 14.19
C PRO A 323 -0.24 18.34 14.33
N HIS A 324 -0.86 19.49 14.01
CA HIS A 324 -2.31 19.73 14.13
C HIS A 324 -3.14 19.30 12.91
N ALA A 325 -2.51 18.92 11.78
CA ALA A 325 -3.19 18.57 10.53
C ALA A 325 -2.70 17.25 9.92
N GLN A 326 -2.18 16.33 10.76
CA GLN A 326 -1.55 15.06 10.29
C GLN A 326 -2.47 14.23 9.39
N GLY A 327 -3.76 14.09 9.73
CA GLY A 327 -4.70 13.31 8.95
C GLY A 327 -4.98 13.93 7.58
N GLN A 328 -5.09 15.26 7.49
CA GLN A 328 -5.30 15.96 6.22
C GLN A 328 -4.10 15.76 5.28
N TYR A 329 -2.88 15.91 5.80
CA TYR A 329 -1.64 15.72 5.05
C TYR A 329 -1.45 14.25 4.65
N GLN A 330 -1.75 13.30 5.53
CA GLN A 330 -1.73 11.87 5.18
C GLN A 330 -2.78 11.51 4.11
N GLY A 331 -3.93 12.18 4.12
CA GLY A 331 -4.92 12.06 3.03
C GLY A 331 -4.34 12.45 1.68
N LEU A 332 -3.57 13.56 1.62
CA LEU A 332 -2.92 14.01 0.39
C LEU A 332 -1.84 13.03 -0.09
N VAL A 333 -0.99 12.51 0.81
CA VAL A 333 -0.02 11.45 0.48
C VAL A 333 -0.73 10.20 -0.03
N GLY A 334 -1.84 9.81 0.62
CA GLY A 334 -2.69 8.71 0.18
C GLY A 334 -3.19 8.88 -1.26
N MET A 335 -3.57 10.10 -1.65
CA MET A 335 -3.94 10.43 -3.03
C MET A 335 -2.77 10.23 -4.01
N GLY A 336 -1.57 10.68 -3.66
CA GLY A 336 -0.37 10.47 -4.46
C GLY A 336 -0.04 8.98 -4.63
N ASN A 337 -0.09 8.22 -3.55
CA ASN A 337 0.17 6.77 -3.56
C ASN A 337 -0.88 6.02 -4.38
N PHE A 338 -2.16 6.42 -4.30
CA PHE A 338 -3.22 5.84 -5.12
C PHE A 338 -3.01 6.15 -6.61
N ALA A 339 -2.59 7.36 -6.96
CA ALA A 339 -2.24 7.70 -8.34
C ALA A 339 -1.08 6.83 -8.85
N GLY A 340 -0.03 6.63 -8.04
CA GLY A 340 1.06 5.70 -8.34
C GLY A 340 0.58 4.27 -8.54
N GLN A 341 -0.31 3.78 -7.69
CA GLN A 341 -0.94 2.46 -7.82
C GLN A 341 -1.75 2.33 -9.12
N ALA A 342 -2.60 3.30 -9.42
CA ALA A 342 -3.45 3.28 -10.61
C ALA A 342 -2.65 3.32 -11.92
N LEU A 343 -1.52 4.02 -11.92
CA LEU A 343 -0.62 4.11 -13.08
C LEU A 343 0.31 2.90 -13.20
N SER A 344 0.50 2.12 -12.13
CA SER A 344 1.43 0.99 -12.12
C SER A 344 1.19 -0.03 -13.23
N PRO A 345 -0.04 -0.54 -13.49
CA PRO A 345 -0.25 -1.50 -14.57
C PRO A 345 0.10 -0.92 -15.94
N LEU A 346 -0.27 0.32 -16.21
CA LEU A 346 0.02 0.98 -17.48
C LEU A 346 1.54 1.13 -17.69
N ILE A 347 2.25 1.58 -16.67
CA ILE A 347 3.69 1.82 -16.78
C ILE A 347 4.47 0.51 -16.73
N LEU A 348 4.20 -0.36 -15.76
CA LEU A 348 5.00 -1.57 -15.55
C LEU A 348 4.71 -2.64 -16.60
N VAL A 349 3.44 -2.89 -16.91
CA VAL A 349 3.06 -3.91 -17.88
C VAL A 349 3.03 -3.33 -19.30
N GLY A 350 2.41 -2.17 -19.49
CA GLY A 350 2.26 -1.56 -20.80
C GLY A 350 3.59 -1.04 -21.38
N PHE A 351 4.42 -0.39 -20.58
CA PHE A 351 5.60 0.30 -21.04
C PHE A 351 6.90 -0.47 -20.78
N VAL A 352 7.09 -0.98 -19.56
CA VAL A 352 8.35 -1.65 -19.17
C VAL A 352 8.49 -3.00 -19.85
N LEU A 353 7.43 -3.83 -19.89
CA LEU A 353 7.50 -5.12 -20.55
C LEU A 353 7.67 -4.99 -22.06
N SER A 354 6.98 -4.06 -22.73
CA SER A 354 7.14 -3.83 -24.16
C SER A 354 8.54 -3.29 -24.51
N GLY A 355 9.17 -2.52 -23.61
CA GLY A 355 10.54 -2.05 -23.74
C GLY A 355 11.60 -3.10 -23.42
N GLY A 356 11.21 -4.27 -22.92
CA GLY A 356 12.13 -5.36 -22.58
C GLY A 356 13.24 -4.93 -21.61
N ARG A 357 14.49 -5.30 -21.90
CA ARG A 357 15.64 -4.92 -21.05
C ARG A 357 15.77 -3.41 -20.85
N LEU A 358 15.57 -2.63 -21.92
CA LEU A 358 15.63 -1.16 -21.85
C LEU A 358 14.51 -0.59 -20.97
N GLY A 359 13.30 -1.18 -21.03
CA GLY A 359 12.19 -0.78 -20.17
C GLY A 359 12.52 -0.88 -18.69
N PHE A 360 13.18 -1.96 -18.26
CA PHE A 360 13.63 -2.12 -16.87
C PHE A 360 14.71 -1.09 -16.47
N VAL A 361 15.65 -0.79 -17.36
CA VAL A 361 16.66 0.25 -17.10
C VAL A 361 16.01 1.63 -16.98
N LEU A 362 15.07 1.96 -17.87
CA LEU A 362 14.33 3.21 -17.83
C LEU A 362 13.47 3.34 -16.57
N LEU A 363 12.84 2.24 -16.13
CA LEU A 363 12.09 2.20 -14.86
C LEU A 363 13.02 2.51 -13.68
N GLY A 364 14.16 1.81 -13.61
CA GLY A 364 15.16 2.03 -12.57
C GLY A 364 15.72 3.45 -12.60
N ALA A 365 15.99 3.99 -13.79
CA ALA A 365 16.43 5.37 -13.96
C ALA A 365 15.36 6.37 -13.48
N GLY A 366 14.10 6.11 -13.75
CA GLY A 366 12.97 6.89 -13.22
C GLY A 366 12.97 6.92 -11.69
N PHE A 367 13.09 5.76 -11.03
CA PHE A 367 13.21 5.70 -9.58
C PHE A 367 14.44 6.43 -9.03
N ALA A 368 15.59 6.35 -9.75
CA ALA A 368 16.79 7.07 -9.36
C ALA A 368 16.60 8.59 -9.48
N LEU A 369 16.00 9.08 -10.56
CA LEU A 369 15.71 10.50 -10.77
C LEU A 369 14.79 11.05 -9.68
N PHE A 370 13.68 10.35 -9.38
CA PHE A 370 12.83 10.73 -8.27
C PHE A 370 13.57 10.64 -6.93
N GLY A 371 14.35 9.59 -6.71
CA GLY A 371 15.16 9.43 -5.50
C GLY A 371 16.14 10.59 -5.28
N LEU A 372 16.77 11.10 -6.33
CA LEU A 372 17.67 12.26 -6.26
C LEU A 372 16.99 13.55 -5.78
N THR A 373 15.67 13.69 -5.95
CA THR A 373 14.92 14.85 -5.43
C THR A 373 14.68 14.78 -3.93
N GLY A 374 14.78 13.59 -3.31
CA GLY A 374 14.49 13.38 -1.89
C GLY A 374 15.19 14.34 -0.94
N PRO A 375 16.52 14.54 -1.02
CA PRO A 375 17.22 15.50 -0.17
C PRO A 375 16.80 16.96 -0.40
N ALA A 376 16.36 17.31 -1.60
CA ALA A 376 15.86 18.65 -1.90
C ALA A 376 14.51 18.90 -1.25
N VAL A 377 13.59 17.93 -1.34
CA VAL A 377 12.28 17.98 -0.69
C VAL A 377 12.41 18.06 0.83
N ALA A 378 13.28 17.25 1.43
CA ALA A 378 13.54 17.29 2.87
C ALA A 378 14.04 18.67 3.32
N ARG A 379 15.03 19.25 2.62
CA ARG A 379 15.55 20.60 2.93
C ARG A 379 14.53 21.69 2.69
N TRP A 380 13.65 21.53 1.70
CA TRP A 380 12.61 22.51 1.42
C TRP A 380 11.60 22.55 2.59
N GLY A 381 11.17 21.39 3.08
CA GLY A 381 10.28 21.30 4.23
C GLY A 381 10.92 21.77 5.57
N GLU A 382 12.27 21.73 5.71
CA GLU A 382 12.95 22.27 6.90
C GLU A 382 12.96 23.83 6.94
N ARG A 383 12.67 24.49 5.81
CA ARG A 383 12.74 25.96 5.67
C ARG A 383 11.39 26.66 5.77
N THR A 384 10.32 25.90 5.71
CA THR A 384 8.93 26.38 5.80
C THR A 384 8.32 26.03 7.13
#